data_f07c8bc83219b5fa1ab0da15a78a7a2a
#
_entry.id   f07c8bc83219b5fa1ab0da15a78a7a2a
#
_cell.length_a   1.000
_cell.length_b   1.000
_cell.length_c   1.000
_cell.angle_alpha   90.00
_cell.angle_beta   90.00
_cell.angle_gamma   90.00
#
_symmetry.space_group_name_H-M   'P 1'
#
loop_
_entity.id
_entity.type
_entity.pdbx_description
1 polymer ?
#
loop_
_entity_poly.entity_id
_entity_poly.type
_entity_poly.pdbx_seq_one_letter_code
_entity_poly.pdbx_strand_id
1 'polypeptide(L)'
;MTRIAYLVTSAREMTLADGTPHPTGYFAEEALKPYERFVAAGFDVTVITPDGNPPFADPYGLSWFFHYPDDDKDYLASVVRTFAHDVDDIRLTLHQNTELGLAAARRVALLLERQGRSAAEARRVVCAAAKTAWRQDRQFATVLAENLGLAEDGSLGLTREQIQAEVDAQRADSERLAAERQRTLLQIPGFQHPVALSSLSEADLGEFDAVFAPGGHGPMVDLADNPDVGRLLTALQARRAPIAALCHGPAILLSAPERADGLWLFDGYRMTSFTDEEEDQTEAGRLGMEWLLDVALKNAGAVFDDGPSAWISHVVVDRNLITGQNPGSTEATADAVIKKLSAPARQAA
;
A
#
# COMPACT_ATOMS: atom_id res chain seq x y z
N MET A 1 9.78 22.51 -15.42
CA MET A 1 9.15 21.17 -15.33
C MET A 1 9.21 20.78 -13.88
N THR A 2 8.11 20.37 -13.29
CA THR A 2 8.05 19.99 -11.87
C THR A 2 8.92 18.75 -11.64
N ARG A 3 9.83 18.79 -10.67
CA ARG A 3 10.78 17.74 -10.35
C ARG A 3 10.45 17.08 -9.03
N ILE A 4 10.29 15.77 -9.03
CA ILE A 4 9.99 14.98 -7.84
C ILE A 4 11.22 14.14 -7.46
N ALA A 5 11.69 14.29 -6.22
CA ALA A 5 12.59 13.33 -5.59
C ALA A 5 11.78 12.09 -5.22
N TYR A 6 11.94 11.00 -5.96
CA TYR A 6 11.28 9.73 -5.69
C TYR A 6 12.19 8.86 -4.81
N LEU A 7 12.02 9.02 -3.50
CA LEU A 7 12.95 8.45 -2.51
C LEU A 7 12.54 7.03 -2.15
N VAL A 8 13.33 6.06 -2.57
CA VAL A 8 13.06 4.63 -2.41
C VAL A 8 14.15 4.01 -1.53
N THR A 9 13.77 3.12 -0.64
CA THR A 9 14.72 2.31 0.15
C THR A 9 15.60 1.43 -0.74
N SER A 10 16.85 1.23 -0.36
CA SER A 10 17.76 0.22 -0.91
C SER A 10 17.93 -0.98 0.03
N ALA A 11 17.29 -0.96 1.20
CA ALA A 11 17.33 -2.06 2.16
C ALA A 11 16.73 -3.34 1.56
N ARG A 12 17.30 -4.48 1.94
CA ARG A 12 16.90 -5.83 1.49
C ARG A 12 16.55 -6.74 2.64
N GLU A 13 16.94 -6.35 3.84
CA GLU A 13 16.80 -7.12 5.07
C GLU A 13 16.55 -6.15 6.23
N MET A 14 15.68 -6.53 7.15
CA MET A 14 15.45 -5.87 8.42
C MET A 14 15.72 -6.84 9.56
N THR A 15 15.97 -6.33 10.75
CA THR A 15 16.16 -7.14 11.95
C THR A 15 14.84 -7.18 12.73
N LEU A 16 14.38 -8.37 13.09
CA LEU A 16 13.25 -8.56 13.99
C LEU A 16 13.66 -8.40 15.45
N ALA A 17 12.70 -8.29 16.35
CA ALA A 17 12.91 -8.06 17.78
C ALA A 17 13.77 -9.16 18.47
N ASP A 18 13.75 -10.37 17.93
CA ASP A 18 14.57 -11.49 18.41
C ASP A 18 15.99 -11.53 17.80
N GLY A 19 16.33 -10.57 16.94
CA GLY A 19 17.58 -10.48 16.19
C GLY A 19 17.60 -11.29 14.89
N THR A 20 16.49 -11.91 14.50
CA THR A 20 16.41 -12.69 13.26
C THR A 20 16.35 -11.75 12.04
N PRO A 21 17.14 -12.00 10.97
CA PRO A 21 17.03 -11.27 9.72
C PRO A 21 15.73 -11.66 8.99
N HIS A 22 15.04 -10.65 8.45
CA HIS A 22 13.81 -10.82 7.68
C HIS A 22 13.91 -10.07 6.36
N PRO A 23 13.57 -10.68 5.20
CA PRO A 23 13.60 -10.00 3.92
C PRO A 23 12.68 -8.77 3.92
N THR A 24 13.13 -7.68 3.30
CA THR A 24 12.35 -6.46 3.15
C THR A 24 12.68 -5.72 1.86
N GLY A 25 12.09 -4.56 1.67
CA GLY A 25 12.30 -3.68 0.52
C GLY A 25 11.19 -2.63 0.42
N TYR A 26 10.97 -2.11 -0.80
CA TYR A 26 9.83 -1.26 -1.10
C TYR A 26 8.60 -2.09 -1.50
N PHE A 27 7.41 -1.57 -1.22
CA PHE A 27 6.16 -2.22 -1.66
C PHE A 27 5.89 -1.93 -3.14
N ALA A 28 5.81 -2.98 -3.97
CA ALA A 28 5.84 -2.85 -5.43
C ALA A 28 4.72 -1.96 -6.00
N GLU A 29 3.48 -2.09 -5.53
CA GLU A 29 2.34 -1.30 -6.00
C GLU A 29 2.48 0.18 -5.62
N GLU A 30 2.96 0.44 -4.40
CA GLU A 30 3.19 1.80 -3.88
C GLU A 30 4.35 2.52 -4.57
N ALA A 31 5.30 1.77 -5.11
CA ALA A 31 6.38 2.33 -5.91
C ALA A 31 6.00 2.50 -7.38
N LEU A 32 5.18 1.63 -7.98
CA LEU A 32 4.85 1.70 -9.39
C LEU A 32 3.74 2.71 -9.70
N LYS A 33 2.59 2.60 -9.04
CA LYS A 33 1.42 3.42 -9.36
C LYS A 33 1.65 4.92 -9.22
N PRO A 34 2.23 5.44 -8.11
CA PRO A 34 2.53 6.86 -8.01
C PRO A 34 3.57 7.31 -9.04
N TYR A 35 4.60 6.50 -9.32
CA TYR A 35 5.57 6.80 -10.35
C TYR A 35 4.90 7.02 -11.71
N GLU A 36 4.07 6.08 -12.15
CA GLU A 36 3.33 6.17 -13.41
C GLU A 36 2.40 7.39 -13.45
N ARG A 37 1.70 7.69 -12.35
CA ARG A 37 0.81 8.85 -12.24
C ARG A 37 1.58 10.17 -12.36
N PHE A 38 2.74 10.29 -11.71
CA PHE A 38 3.57 11.49 -11.79
C PHE A 38 4.13 11.69 -13.19
N VAL A 39 4.61 10.62 -13.83
CA VAL A 39 5.07 10.68 -15.23
C VAL A 39 3.92 11.06 -16.17
N ALA A 40 2.74 10.48 -15.99
CA ALA A 40 1.54 10.81 -16.78
C ALA A 40 1.08 12.26 -16.55
N ALA A 41 1.30 12.83 -15.36
CA ALA A 41 1.05 14.25 -15.06
C ALA A 41 2.11 15.19 -15.67
N GLY A 42 3.14 14.66 -16.34
CA GLY A 42 4.21 15.43 -16.98
C GLY A 42 5.29 15.90 -16.00
N PHE A 43 5.44 15.25 -14.85
CA PHE A 43 6.50 15.56 -13.90
C PHE A 43 7.79 14.82 -14.24
N ASP A 44 8.92 15.43 -13.91
CA ASP A 44 10.25 14.82 -13.96
C ASP A 44 10.49 14.05 -12.65
N VAL A 45 10.54 12.73 -12.74
CA VAL A 45 10.65 11.85 -11.56
C VAL A 45 12.08 11.29 -11.49
N THR A 46 12.82 11.72 -10.50
CA THR A 46 14.18 11.24 -10.24
C THR A 46 14.13 10.19 -9.11
N VAL A 47 14.42 8.94 -9.43
CA VAL A 47 14.52 7.87 -8.42
C VAL A 47 15.84 8.03 -7.66
N ILE A 48 15.72 8.06 -6.34
CA ILE A 48 16.82 8.31 -5.42
C ILE A 48 16.81 7.20 -4.36
N THR A 49 17.98 6.66 -4.05
CA THR A 49 18.18 5.78 -2.89
C THR A 49 19.27 6.37 -1.99
N PRO A 50 19.40 5.98 -0.74
CA PRO A 50 20.41 6.54 0.16
C PRO A 50 21.83 6.53 -0.42
N ASP A 51 22.21 5.42 -1.01
CA ASP A 51 23.57 5.09 -1.44
C ASP A 51 23.75 4.92 -2.96
N GLY A 52 22.69 5.04 -3.76
CA GLY A 52 22.71 4.80 -5.19
C GLY A 52 22.62 3.33 -5.59
N ASN A 53 22.42 2.44 -4.64
CA ASN A 53 22.15 1.04 -4.94
C ASN A 53 20.74 0.84 -5.48
N PRO A 54 20.54 -0.06 -6.46
CA PRO A 54 19.20 -0.40 -6.95
C PRO A 54 18.30 -0.86 -5.81
N PRO A 55 17.08 -0.29 -5.73
CA PRO A 55 16.10 -0.67 -4.72
C PRO A 55 15.63 -2.11 -4.93
N PHE A 56 15.18 -2.73 -3.86
CA PHE A 56 14.69 -4.11 -3.86
C PHE A 56 13.21 -4.14 -3.49
N ALA A 57 12.41 -4.88 -4.26
CA ALA A 57 11.00 -5.05 -3.94
C ALA A 57 10.82 -6.03 -2.79
N ASP A 58 10.03 -5.63 -1.80
CA ASP A 58 9.69 -6.49 -0.68
C ASP A 58 8.98 -7.77 -1.20
N PRO A 59 9.49 -8.97 -0.86
CA PRO A 59 8.85 -10.21 -1.28
C PRO A 59 7.39 -10.34 -0.82
N TYR A 60 7.06 -9.83 0.37
CA TYR A 60 5.70 -9.79 0.86
C TYR A 60 4.82 -8.88 0.00
N GLY A 61 5.33 -7.70 -0.39
CA GLY A 61 4.66 -6.78 -1.30
C GLY A 61 4.48 -7.29 -2.72
N LEU A 62 5.22 -8.34 -3.11
CA LEU A 62 5.04 -9.07 -4.37
C LEU A 62 4.12 -10.29 -4.24
N SER A 63 3.61 -10.57 -3.06
CA SER A 63 2.70 -11.70 -2.86
C SER A 63 1.42 -11.52 -3.66
N TRP A 64 0.94 -12.60 -4.25
CA TRP A 64 -0.22 -12.61 -5.15
C TRP A 64 -1.49 -11.99 -4.53
N PHE A 65 -1.65 -12.04 -3.24
CA PHE A 65 -2.83 -11.54 -2.53
C PHE A 65 -2.91 -9.99 -2.46
N PHE A 66 -1.89 -9.26 -2.88
CA PHE A 66 -1.97 -7.80 -3.08
C PHE A 66 -2.33 -7.40 -4.51
N HIS A 67 -2.33 -8.32 -5.45
CA HIS A 67 -2.45 -8.05 -6.88
C HIS A 67 -3.72 -8.67 -7.45
N TYR A 68 -4.84 -7.97 -7.37
CA TYR A 68 -6.07 -8.38 -8.04
C TYR A 68 -6.29 -7.61 -9.34
N PRO A 69 -6.99 -8.19 -10.32
CA PRO A 69 -7.66 -7.41 -11.37
C PRO A 69 -8.58 -6.36 -10.71
N ASP A 70 -8.60 -5.13 -11.23
CA ASP A 70 -9.36 -4.01 -10.62
C ASP A 70 -10.85 -4.34 -10.48
N ASP A 71 -11.45 -4.95 -11.49
CA ASP A 71 -12.85 -5.39 -11.45
C ASP A 71 -13.14 -6.40 -10.32
N ASP A 72 -12.21 -7.32 -10.04
CA ASP A 72 -12.36 -8.33 -8.98
C ASP A 72 -12.21 -7.65 -7.60
N LYS A 73 -11.29 -6.68 -7.48
CA LYS A 73 -11.07 -5.85 -6.30
C LYS A 73 -12.30 -5.01 -5.93
N ASP A 74 -12.86 -4.29 -6.91
CA ASP A 74 -14.05 -3.45 -6.73
C ASP A 74 -15.27 -4.28 -6.35
N TYR A 75 -15.46 -5.43 -7.00
CA TYR A 75 -16.55 -6.33 -6.69
C TYR A 75 -16.42 -6.88 -5.26
N LEU A 76 -15.24 -7.36 -4.87
CA LEU A 76 -14.97 -7.85 -3.52
C LEU A 76 -15.27 -6.77 -2.47
N ALA A 77 -14.77 -5.56 -2.67
CA ALA A 77 -15.05 -4.44 -1.78
C ALA A 77 -16.55 -4.16 -1.65
N SER A 78 -17.30 -4.30 -2.74
CA SER A 78 -18.77 -4.14 -2.73
C SER A 78 -19.49 -5.28 -2.00
N VAL A 79 -18.95 -6.51 -2.04
CA VAL A 79 -19.50 -7.68 -1.32
C VAL A 79 -19.25 -7.52 0.17
N VAL A 80 -18.03 -7.17 0.56
CA VAL A 80 -17.64 -6.97 1.94
C VAL A 80 -18.51 -5.92 2.62
N ARG A 81 -18.74 -4.77 1.96
CA ARG A 81 -19.64 -3.73 2.46
C ARG A 81 -21.08 -4.17 2.74
N THR A 82 -21.52 -5.32 2.24
CA THR A 82 -22.88 -5.83 2.52
C THR A 82 -23.02 -6.46 3.91
N PHE A 83 -21.95 -6.86 4.55
CA PHE A 83 -21.97 -7.52 5.84
C PHE A 83 -21.03 -6.91 6.90
N ALA A 84 -20.15 -6.03 6.50
CA ALA A 84 -19.31 -5.25 7.37
C ALA A 84 -19.98 -3.89 7.59
N HIS A 85 -20.95 -3.85 8.53
CA HIS A 85 -21.67 -2.61 8.86
C HIS A 85 -20.98 -1.82 9.98
N ASP A 86 -20.19 -2.46 10.81
CA ASP A 86 -19.34 -1.83 11.81
C ASP A 86 -17.90 -1.88 11.36
N VAL A 87 -17.22 -0.75 11.46
CA VAL A 87 -15.82 -0.57 11.11
C VAL A 87 -14.93 -1.50 11.94
N ASP A 88 -15.30 -1.80 13.18
CA ASP A 88 -14.62 -2.75 14.06
C ASP A 88 -14.75 -4.22 13.62
N ASP A 89 -15.76 -4.55 12.78
CA ASP A 89 -15.93 -5.90 12.19
C ASP A 89 -15.13 -6.09 10.88
N ILE A 90 -14.59 -5.01 10.28
CA ILE A 90 -13.81 -5.05 9.04
C ILE A 90 -12.35 -5.43 9.33
N ARG A 91 -12.08 -6.36 10.20
CA ARG A 91 -10.78 -7.06 10.27
C ARG A 91 -10.65 -8.09 9.14
N LEU A 92 -11.08 -7.69 7.96
CA LEU A 92 -10.83 -8.43 6.74
C LEU A 92 -9.39 -8.14 6.32
N THR A 93 -8.48 -8.91 6.86
CA THR A 93 -7.12 -8.93 6.33
C THR A 93 -7.21 -9.25 4.84
N LEU A 94 -6.50 -8.51 4.02
CA LEU A 94 -6.29 -8.86 2.59
C LEU A 94 -5.94 -10.35 2.45
N HIS A 95 -5.16 -10.86 3.39
CA HIS A 95 -4.75 -12.25 3.52
C HIS A 95 -5.95 -13.20 3.70
N GLN A 96 -6.90 -12.93 4.61
CA GLN A 96 -8.10 -13.78 4.77
C GLN A 96 -8.98 -13.79 3.52
N ASN A 97 -9.12 -12.64 2.84
CA ASN A 97 -9.90 -12.56 1.61
C ASN A 97 -9.38 -13.48 0.53
N THR A 98 -8.07 -13.63 0.42
CA THR A 98 -7.44 -14.47 -0.58
C THR A 98 -7.30 -15.91 -0.15
N GLU A 99 -6.91 -16.19 1.08
CA GLU A 99 -6.81 -17.56 1.59
C GLU A 99 -8.17 -18.26 1.62
N LEU A 100 -9.23 -17.53 1.97
CA LEU A 100 -10.59 -18.06 1.90
C LEU A 100 -11.17 -18.11 0.49
N GLY A 101 -10.48 -17.53 -0.51
CA GLY A 101 -10.92 -17.49 -1.89
C GLY A 101 -11.98 -16.42 -2.20
N LEU A 102 -12.23 -15.45 -1.29
CA LEU A 102 -13.24 -14.39 -1.49
C LEU A 102 -12.90 -13.47 -2.66
N ALA A 103 -11.64 -13.32 -3.00
CA ALA A 103 -11.19 -12.54 -4.16
C ALA A 103 -11.81 -13.00 -5.49
N ALA A 104 -12.22 -14.27 -5.58
CA ALA A 104 -12.92 -14.81 -6.75
C ALA A 104 -14.42 -14.51 -6.79
N ALA A 105 -14.97 -13.77 -5.83
CA ALA A 105 -16.41 -13.53 -5.69
C ALA A 105 -17.09 -13.05 -6.99
N ARG A 106 -16.45 -12.13 -7.74
CA ARG A 106 -16.96 -11.65 -9.04
C ARG A 106 -17.00 -12.75 -10.08
N ARG A 107 -15.94 -13.53 -10.22
CA ARG A 107 -15.84 -14.62 -11.21
C ARG A 107 -16.88 -15.68 -10.96
N VAL A 108 -17.08 -16.02 -9.70
CA VAL A 108 -18.12 -16.96 -9.29
C VAL A 108 -19.52 -16.39 -9.54
N ALA A 109 -19.76 -15.11 -9.31
CA ALA A 109 -21.03 -14.48 -9.68
C ALA A 109 -21.30 -14.60 -11.19
N LEU A 110 -20.31 -14.28 -12.03
CA LEU A 110 -20.40 -14.45 -13.48
C LEU A 110 -20.59 -15.92 -13.90
N LEU A 111 -19.98 -16.85 -13.19
CA LEU A 111 -20.23 -18.30 -13.44
C LEU A 111 -21.69 -18.65 -13.17
N LEU A 112 -22.27 -18.18 -12.07
CA LEU A 112 -23.69 -18.39 -11.73
C LEU A 112 -24.63 -17.76 -12.77
N GLU A 113 -24.29 -16.59 -13.29
CA GLU A 113 -25.04 -15.94 -14.38
C GLU A 113 -24.99 -16.76 -15.67
N ARG A 114 -23.82 -17.29 -16.04
CA ARG A 114 -23.66 -18.21 -17.18
C ARG A 114 -24.50 -19.51 -17.03
N GLN A 115 -24.80 -19.88 -15.78
CA GLN A 115 -25.70 -21.01 -15.48
C GLN A 115 -27.19 -20.60 -15.39
N GLY A 116 -27.54 -19.40 -15.87
CA GLY A 116 -28.91 -18.93 -16.01
C GLY A 116 -29.50 -18.21 -14.82
N ARG A 117 -28.70 -17.85 -13.79
CA ARG A 117 -29.17 -17.01 -12.68
C ARG A 117 -29.17 -15.54 -13.10
N SER A 118 -30.10 -14.77 -12.59
CA SER A 118 -30.01 -13.32 -12.73
C SER A 118 -28.82 -12.74 -11.95
N ALA A 119 -28.25 -11.60 -12.37
CA ALA A 119 -27.17 -10.93 -11.69
C ALA A 119 -27.49 -10.63 -10.20
N ALA A 120 -28.76 -10.29 -9.92
CA ALA A 120 -29.21 -10.03 -8.56
C ALA A 120 -29.21 -11.29 -7.68
N GLU A 121 -29.59 -12.44 -8.25
CA GLU A 121 -29.56 -13.74 -7.54
C GLU A 121 -28.13 -14.22 -7.35
N ALA A 122 -27.28 -14.15 -8.38
CA ALA A 122 -25.88 -14.50 -8.32
C ALA A 122 -25.18 -13.69 -7.21
N ARG A 123 -25.37 -12.38 -7.21
CA ARG A 123 -24.82 -11.49 -6.17
C ARG A 123 -25.31 -11.86 -4.77
N ARG A 124 -26.61 -12.08 -4.58
CA ARG A 124 -27.17 -12.43 -3.28
C ARG A 124 -26.57 -13.74 -2.74
N VAL A 125 -26.45 -14.75 -3.58
CA VAL A 125 -25.85 -16.04 -3.23
C VAL A 125 -24.40 -15.91 -2.86
N VAL A 126 -23.62 -15.18 -3.66
CA VAL A 126 -22.19 -14.91 -3.43
C VAL A 126 -21.99 -14.13 -2.13
N CYS A 127 -22.76 -13.06 -1.88
CA CYS A 127 -22.66 -12.28 -0.65
C CYS A 127 -22.97 -13.13 0.59
N ALA A 128 -23.99 -13.99 0.54
CA ALA A 128 -24.35 -14.89 1.66
C ALA A 128 -23.22 -15.89 1.95
N ALA A 129 -22.66 -16.50 0.90
CA ALA A 129 -21.56 -17.45 1.04
C ALA A 129 -20.27 -16.76 1.54
N ALA A 130 -19.93 -15.59 1.01
CA ALA A 130 -18.77 -14.82 1.44
C ALA A 130 -18.87 -14.44 2.91
N LYS A 131 -20.02 -13.93 3.34
CA LYS A 131 -20.28 -13.62 4.76
C LYS A 131 -20.10 -14.83 5.68
N THR A 132 -20.61 -16.00 5.27
CA THR A 132 -20.48 -17.24 6.05
C THR A 132 -19.05 -17.74 6.06
N ALA A 133 -18.37 -17.75 4.91
CA ALA A 133 -16.98 -18.14 4.77
C ALA A 133 -16.08 -17.31 5.68
N TRP A 134 -16.26 -16.00 5.65
CA TRP A 134 -15.52 -15.08 6.49
C TRP A 134 -15.77 -15.27 8.00
N ARG A 135 -17.05 -15.37 8.42
CA ARG A 135 -17.39 -15.53 9.84
C ARG A 135 -16.94 -16.87 10.45
N GLN A 136 -16.83 -17.90 9.63
CA GLN A 136 -16.52 -19.26 10.08
C GLN A 136 -15.09 -19.68 9.72
N ASP A 137 -14.28 -18.77 9.14
CA ASP A 137 -12.93 -19.06 8.65
C ASP A 137 -12.88 -20.30 7.74
N ARG A 138 -13.76 -20.31 6.72
CA ARG A 138 -13.96 -21.46 5.81
C ARG A 138 -13.76 -21.05 4.36
N GLN A 139 -13.30 -22.01 3.55
CA GLN A 139 -13.13 -21.81 2.12
C GLN A 139 -14.43 -21.40 1.44
N PHE A 140 -14.41 -20.28 0.70
CA PHE A 140 -15.57 -19.71 0.02
C PHE A 140 -16.23 -20.68 -0.94
N ALA A 141 -15.41 -21.40 -1.75
CA ALA A 141 -15.93 -22.41 -2.69
C ALA A 141 -16.72 -23.52 -1.98
N THR A 142 -16.24 -23.96 -0.81
CA THR A 142 -16.93 -24.99 0.01
C THR A 142 -18.27 -24.48 0.54
N VAL A 143 -18.27 -23.30 1.16
CA VAL A 143 -19.49 -22.70 1.73
C VAL A 143 -20.52 -22.43 0.61
N LEU A 144 -20.06 -21.93 -0.53
CA LEU A 144 -20.96 -21.67 -1.65
C LEU A 144 -21.58 -22.96 -2.22
N ALA A 145 -20.79 -24.02 -2.37
CA ALA A 145 -21.30 -25.30 -2.83
C ALA A 145 -22.35 -25.88 -1.88
N GLU A 146 -22.12 -25.81 -0.57
CA GLU A 146 -23.09 -26.20 0.44
C GLU A 146 -24.39 -25.38 0.38
N ASN A 147 -24.28 -24.05 0.30
CA ASN A 147 -25.42 -23.14 0.20
C ASN A 147 -26.27 -23.37 -1.06
N LEU A 148 -25.66 -23.86 -2.12
CA LEU A 148 -26.33 -24.21 -3.35
C LEU A 148 -26.88 -25.65 -3.36
N GLY A 149 -26.56 -26.46 -2.35
CA GLY A 149 -26.93 -27.87 -2.31
C GLY A 149 -26.32 -28.70 -3.46
N LEU A 150 -25.07 -28.32 -3.85
CA LEU A 150 -24.41 -28.99 -4.98
C LEU A 150 -24.02 -30.41 -4.58
N ALA A 151 -24.54 -31.38 -5.32
CA ALA A 151 -24.07 -32.75 -5.26
C ALA A 151 -22.78 -32.91 -6.07
N GLU A 152 -21.97 -33.89 -5.68
CA GLU A 152 -20.70 -34.19 -6.38
C GLU A 152 -20.92 -34.64 -7.86
N ASP A 153 -22.13 -35.08 -8.19
CA ASP A 153 -22.50 -35.60 -9.52
C ASP A 153 -22.84 -34.50 -10.56
N GLY A 154 -22.82 -33.21 -10.16
CA GLY A 154 -23.12 -32.10 -11.09
C GLY A 154 -24.58 -32.02 -11.54
N SER A 155 -25.51 -32.72 -10.87
CA SER A 155 -26.93 -32.81 -11.22
C SER A 155 -27.65 -31.45 -11.32
N LEU A 156 -27.08 -30.39 -10.75
CA LEU A 156 -27.59 -29.02 -10.80
C LEU A 156 -26.91 -28.13 -11.86
N GLY A 157 -26.10 -28.73 -12.77
CA GLY A 157 -25.41 -27.99 -13.85
C GLY A 157 -24.18 -27.19 -13.41
N LEU A 158 -23.84 -27.22 -12.12
CA LEU A 158 -22.67 -26.59 -11.53
C LEU A 158 -22.06 -27.57 -10.51
N THR A 159 -20.72 -27.68 -10.50
CA THR A 159 -19.98 -28.50 -9.52
C THR A 159 -19.10 -27.66 -8.61
N ARG A 160 -18.68 -28.25 -7.50
CA ARG A 160 -17.70 -27.64 -6.59
C ARG A 160 -16.37 -27.38 -7.29
N GLU A 161 -15.96 -28.30 -8.16
CA GLU A 161 -14.72 -28.17 -8.94
C GLU A 161 -14.77 -26.97 -9.88
N GLN A 162 -15.93 -26.67 -10.49
CA GLN A 162 -16.09 -25.48 -11.34
C GLN A 162 -15.97 -24.19 -10.52
N ILE A 163 -16.49 -24.14 -9.30
CA ILE A 163 -16.33 -22.99 -8.39
C ILE A 163 -14.87 -22.87 -7.98
N GLN A 164 -14.23 -23.98 -7.60
CA GLN A 164 -12.81 -23.99 -7.23
C GLN A 164 -11.92 -23.53 -8.38
N ALA A 165 -12.22 -23.95 -9.61
CA ALA A 165 -11.48 -23.52 -10.79
C ALA A 165 -11.50 -21.99 -11.00
N GLU A 166 -12.60 -21.30 -10.68
CA GLU A 166 -12.63 -19.81 -10.72
C GLU A 166 -11.78 -19.20 -9.62
N VAL A 167 -11.69 -19.82 -8.43
CA VAL A 167 -10.79 -19.38 -7.35
C VAL A 167 -9.33 -19.56 -7.77
N ASP A 168 -8.98 -20.71 -8.34
CA ASP A 168 -7.62 -21.01 -8.79
C ASP A 168 -7.21 -20.10 -9.96
N ALA A 169 -8.13 -19.82 -10.88
CA ALA A 169 -7.90 -18.89 -11.99
C ALA A 169 -7.67 -17.45 -11.51
N GLN A 170 -8.43 -17.01 -10.50
CA GLN A 170 -8.23 -15.69 -9.91
C GLN A 170 -6.83 -15.59 -9.26
N ARG A 171 -6.41 -16.61 -8.52
CA ARG A 171 -5.08 -16.69 -7.93
C ARG A 171 -3.97 -16.61 -8.99
N ALA A 172 -4.09 -17.41 -10.05
CA ALA A 172 -3.12 -17.41 -11.15
C ALA A 172 -3.01 -16.05 -11.84
N ASP A 173 -4.13 -15.33 -12.02
CA ASP A 173 -4.11 -13.97 -12.55
C ASP A 173 -3.44 -12.97 -11.59
N SER A 174 -3.64 -13.11 -10.29
CA SER A 174 -2.97 -12.28 -9.28
C SER A 174 -1.46 -12.52 -9.27
N GLU A 175 -1.01 -13.77 -9.34
CA GLU A 175 0.42 -14.13 -9.44
C GLU A 175 1.05 -13.56 -10.74
N ARG A 176 0.31 -13.61 -11.85
CA ARG A 176 0.75 -13.01 -13.12
C ARG A 176 0.89 -11.49 -13.01
N LEU A 177 -0.07 -10.80 -12.39
CA LEU A 177 -0.04 -9.35 -12.20
C LEU A 177 1.12 -8.93 -11.29
N ALA A 178 1.39 -9.66 -10.20
CA ALA A 178 2.54 -9.43 -9.32
C ALA A 178 3.86 -9.49 -10.11
N ALA A 179 4.04 -10.55 -10.90
CA ALA A 179 5.22 -10.73 -11.74
C ALA A 179 5.34 -9.65 -12.84
N GLU A 180 4.23 -9.18 -13.39
CA GLU A 180 4.21 -8.10 -14.39
C GLU A 180 4.64 -6.77 -13.77
N ARG A 181 4.12 -6.42 -12.60
CA ARG A 181 4.50 -5.21 -11.86
C ARG A 181 5.98 -5.19 -11.52
N GLN A 182 6.51 -6.31 -11.04
CA GLN A 182 7.95 -6.45 -10.79
C GLN A 182 8.78 -6.22 -12.06
N ARG A 183 8.38 -6.84 -13.17
CA ARG A 183 9.07 -6.62 -14.46
C ARG A 183 9.02 -5.17 -14.91
N THR A 184 7.87 -4.50 -14.76
CA THR A 184 7.70 -3.08 -15.13
C THR A 184 8.63 -2.20 -14.31
N LEU A 185 8.68 -2.39 -12.99
CA LEU A 185 9.61 -1.63 -12.12
C LEU A 185 11.06 -1.83 -12.53
N LEU A 186 11.47 -3.07 -12.80
CA LEU A 186 12.83 -3.39 -13.25
C LEU A 186 13.18 -2.81 -14.65
N GLN A 187 12.20 -2.38 -15.45
CA GLN A 187 12.42 -1.72 -16.73
C GLN A 187 12.54 -0.19 -16.61
N ILE A 188 12.19 0.39 -15.48
CA ILE A 188 12.32 1.83 -15.24
C ILE A 188 13.81 2.13 -15.00
N PRO A 189 14.48 2.95 -15.86
CA PRO A 189 15.92 3.19 -15.74
C PRO A 189 16.35 3.72 -14.37
N GLY A 190 15.53 4.56 -13.75
CA GLY A 190 15.80 5.09 -12.40
C GLY A 190 15.83 4.02 -11.31
N PHE A 191 15.08 2.90 -11.45
CA PHE A 191 15.15 1.78 -10.50
C PHE A 191 16.36 0.89 -10.73
N GLN A 192 16.95 0.91 -11.96
CA GLN A 192 18.19 0.19 -12.24
C GLN A 192 19.43 1.00 -11.84
N HIS A 193 19.37 2.32 -12.02
CA HIS A 193 20.45 3.25 -11.79
C HIS A 193 19.93 4.47 -11.01
N PRO A 194 19.59 4.31 -9.74
CA PRO A 194 19.10 5.41 -8.92
C PRO A 194 20.23 6.40 -8.62
N VAL A 195 19.85 7.63 -8.33
CA VAL A 195 20.78 8.64 -7.83
C VAL A 195 21.07 8.39 -6.35
N ALA A 196 22.34 8.45 -5.95
CA ALA A 196 22.70 8.39 -4.54
C ALA A 196 22.34 9.71 -3.84
N LEU A 197 21.46 9.67 -2.83
CA LEU A 197 21.10 10.85 -2.04
C LEU A 197 22.32 11.50 -1.40
N SER A 198 23.25 10.67 -0.89
CA SER A 198 24.52 11.11 -0.30
C SER A 198 25.41 11.91 -1.25
N SER A 199 25.24 11.77 -2.58
CA SER A 199 26.02 12.50 -3.58
C SER A 199 25.44 13.86 -3.93
N LEU A 200 24.20 14.17 -3.53
CA LEU A 200 23.51 15.41 -3.89
C LEU A 200 23.98 16.57 -3.00
N SER A 201 24.32 17.68 -3.64
CA SER A 201 24.64 18.93 -2.96
C SER A 201 23.36 19.64 -2.49
N GLU A 202 23.51 20.65 -1.63
CA GLU A 202 22.38 21.50 -1.19
C GLU A 202 21.71 22.22 -2.39
N ALA A 203 22.47 22.54 -3.43
CA ALA A 203 21.94 23.15 -4.64
C ALA A 203 21.06 22.13 -5.41
N ASP A 204 21.52 20.88 -5.53
CA ASP A 204 20.76 19.80 -6.18
C ASP A 204 19.46 19.49 -5.42
N LEU A 205 19.53 19.40 -4.07
CA LEU A 205 18.35 19.22 -3.22
C LEU A 205 17.35 20.37 -3.35
N GLY A 206 17.88 21.60 -3.58
CA GLY A 206 17.10 22.80 -3.84
C GLY A 206 16.29 22.77 -5.14
N GLU A 207 16.59 21.90 -6.07
CA GLU A 207 15.90 21.82 -7.37
C GLU A 207 14.65 20.94 -7.38
N PHE A 208 14.44 20.14 -6.36
CA PHE A 208 13.23 19.30 -6.26
C PHE A 208 12.04 20.09 -5.76
N ASP A 209 10.92 20.01 -6.46
CA ASP A 209 9.67 20.66 -6.09
C ASP A 209 8.88 19.85 -5.05
N ALA A 210 9.16 18.57 -4.89
CA ALA A 210 8.54 17.68 -3.90
C ALA A 210 9.41 16.44 -3.65
N VAL A 211 9.12 15.74 -2.55
CA VAL A 211 9.54 14.34 -2.32
C VAL A 211 8.33 13.44 -2.23
N PHE A 212 8.47 12.23 -2.75
CA PHE A 212 7.54 11.12 -2.53
C PHE A 212 8.32 9.88 -2.09
N ALA A 213 7.92 9.29 -0.97
CA ALA A 213 8.51 8.06 -0.43
C ALA A 213 7.44 6.94 -0.37
N PRO A 214 7.52 5.90 -1.23
CA PRO A 214 6.69 4.71 -1.10
C PRO A 214 7.08 3.92 0.16
N GLY A 215 6.19 3.01 0.59
CA GLY A 215 6.44 2.17 1.75
C GLY A 215 7.04 0.81 1.40
N GLY A 216 6.61 -0.21 2.13
CA GLY A 216 7.33 -1.44 2.44
C GLY A 216 8.14 -1.21 3.72
N HIS A 217 8.59 -2.25 4.40
CA HIS A 217 9.31 -2.06 5.67
C HIS A 217 10.73 -1.49 5.50
N GLY A 218 11.29 -1.56 4.28
CA GLY A 218 12.65 -1.06 4.01
C GLY A 218 12.93 0.39 4.44
N PRO A 219 12.02 1.36 4.26
CA PRO A 219 12.21 2.73 4.76
C PRO A 219 12.52 2.83 6.26
N MET A 220 12.04 1.87 7.06
CA MET A 220 12.35 1.81 8.48
C MET A 220 13.81 1.45 8.78
N VAL A 221 14.51 0.86 7.80
CA VAL A 221 15.89 0.38 7.93
C VAL A 221 16.91 1.45 7.52
N ASP A 222 16.70 2.07 6.35
CA ASP A 222 17.74 2.93 5.75
C ASP A 222 17.31 4.37 5.47
N LEU A 223 16.04 4.70 5.66
CA LEU A 223 15.50 6.05 5.49
C LEU A 223 15.10 6.72 6.81
N ALA A 224 14.88 5.95 7.89
CA ALA A 224 14.75 6.48 9.24
C ALA A 224 16.14 6.79 9.81
N ASP A 225 16.27 7.88 10.57
CA ASP A 225 17.53 8.32 11.17
C ASP A 225 18.70 8.47 10.16
N ASN A 226 18.37 8.92 8.94
CA ASN A 226 19.33 9.11 7.86
C ASN A 226 19.62 10.61 7.68
N PRO A 227 20.88 11.08 7.87
CA PRO A 227 21.22 12.49 7.82
C PRO A 227 21.00 13.12 6.43
N ASP A 228 21.17 12.38 5.34
CA ASP A 228 20.94 12.89 3.99
C ASP A 228 19.45 13.05 3.68
N VAL A 229 18.61 12.16 4.22
CA VAL A 229 17.14 12.33 4.21
C VAL A 229 16.76 13.59 5.00
N GLY A 230 17.38 13.81 6.17
CA GLY A 230 17.19 15.02 6.96
C GLY A 230 17.53 16.31 6.19
N ARG A 231 18.61 16.30 5.39
CA ARG A 231 18.99 17.42 4.51
C ARG A 231 17.92 17.69 3.44
N LEU A 232 17.44 16.66 2.76
CA LEU A 232 16.38 16.78 1.75
C LEU A 232 15.09 17.35 2.36
N LEU A 233 14.66 16.82 3.51
CA LEU A 233 13.47 17.30 4.20
C LEU A 233 13.60 18.76 4.63
N THR A 234 14.77 19.15 5.14
CA THR A 234 15.06 20.54 5.51
C THR A 234 14.97 21.48 4.32
N ALA A 235 15.57 21.11 3.19
CA ALA A 235 15.54 21.91 1.95
C ALA A 235 14.11 22.09 1.42
N LEU A 236 13.28 21.06 1.47
CA LEU A 236 11.89 21.12 1.05
C LEU A 236 11.03 21.92 2.05
N GLN A 237 11.21 21.68 3.34
CA GLN A 237 10.45 22.37 4.40
C GLN A 237 10.69 23.87 4.41
N ALA A 238 11.93 24.32 4.15
CA ALA A 238 12.27 25.75 4.08
C ALA A 238 11.46 26.50 3.01
N ARG A 239 11.05 25.79 1.94
CA ARG A 239 10.24 26.32 0.84
C ARG A 239 8.76 25.95 0.94
N ARG A 240 8.36 25.22 1.98
CA ARG A 240 7.02 24.63 2.10
C ARG A 240 6.64 23.78 0.89
N ALA A 241 7.63 23.14 0.25
CA ALA A 241 7.41 22.20 -0.84
C ALA A 241 6.74 20.92 -0.32
N PRO A 242 5.89 20.26 -1.12
CA PRO A 242 5.23 19.04 -0.71
C PRO A 242 6.21 17.94 -0.27
N ILE A 243 5.95 17.37 0.89
CA ILE A 243 6.61 16.19 1.41
C ILE A 243 5.53 15.11 1.50
N ALA A 244 5.67 14.04 0.73
CA ALA A 244 4.69 12.99 0.64
C ALA A 244 5.30 11.63 0.96
N ALA A 245 4.56 10.83 1.72
CA ALA A 245 4.98 9.49 2.09
C ALA A 245 3.76 8.58 2.30
N LEU A 246 3.94 7.27 2.14
CA LEU A 246 2.86 6.28 2.12
C LEU A 246 3.27 5.04 2.90
N CYS A 247 2.34 4.45 3.65
CA CYS A 247 2.54 3.20 4.37
C CYS A 247 3.68 3.32 5.41
N HIS A 248 4.82 2.63 5.24
CA HIS A 248 6.02 2.85 6.05
C HIS A 248 6.94 3.97 5.51
N GLY A 249 6.63 4.53 4.35
CA GLY A 249 7.36 5.70 3.81
C GLY A 249 7.50 6.86 4.79
N PRO A 250 6.51 7.18 5.67
CA PRO A 250 6.65 8.22 6.69
C PRO A 250 7.81 8.03 7.68
N ALA A 251 8.50 6.88 7.67
CA ALA A 251 9.76 6.69 8.40
C ALA A 251 10.82 7.76 8.03
N ILE A 252 10.79 8.28 6.78
CA ILE A 252 11.66 9.40 6.37
C ILE A 252 11.56 10.60 7.31
N LEU A 253 10.39 10.85 7.91
CA LEU A 253 10.14 12.03 8.75
C LEU A 253 10.95 11.98 10.04
N LEU A 254 11.31 10.79 10.53
CA LEU A 254 12.14 10.60 11.71
C LEU A 254 13.60 11.07 11.49
N SER A 255 14.02 11.19 10.21
CA SER A 255 15.32 11.77 9.83
C SER A 255 15.36 13.30 9.90
N ALA A 256 14.21 13.95 10.10
CA ALA A 256 14.15 15.39 10.15
C ALA A 256 14.80 15.93 11.44
N PRO A 257 15.62 17.00 11.33
CA PRO A 257 16.28 17.58 12.50
C PRO A 257 15.29 18.26 13.43
N GLU A 258 15.77 18.57 14.63
CA GLU A 258 15.07 19.49 15.54
C GLU A 258 15.10 20.92 15.00
N ARG A 259 14.05 21.66 15.31
CA ARG A 259 13.97 23.11 15.09
C ARG A 259 14.77 23.86 16.16
N ALA A 260 14.92 25.17 15.98
CA ALA A 260 15.62 26.04 16.94
C ALA A 260 15.01 26.05 18.35
N ASP A 261 13.74 25.67 18.49
CA ASP A 261 13.04 25.53 19.76
C ASP A 261 13.24 24.17 20.44
N GLY A 262 14.04 23.28 19.83
CA GLY A 262 14.33 21.93 20.34
C GLY A 262 13.22 20.91 20.06
N LEU A 263 12.21 21.27 19.30
CA LEU A 263 11.15 20.34 18.90
C LEU A 263 11.47 19.74 17.52
N TRP A 264 10.98 18.55 17.30
CA TRP A 264 11.06 17.89 16.00
C TRP A 264 10.49 18.77 14.86
N LEU A 265 11.06 18.69 13.66
CA LEU A 265 10.65 19.53 12.52
C LEU A 265 9.16 19.43 12.21
N PHE A 266 8.56 18.25 12.38
CA PHE A 266 7.14 17.98 12.14
C PHE A 266 6.30 17.89 13.42
N ASP A 267 6.82 18.35 14.55
CA ASP A 267 6.05 18.42 15.80
C ASP A 267 4.72 19.16 15.60
N GLY A 268 3.63 18.56 16.06
CA GLY A 268 2.27 19.07 15.91
C GLY A 268 1.71 19.02 14.47
N TYR A 269 2.35 18.30 13.53
CA TYR A 269 1.74 18.01 12.25
C TYR A 269 0.77 16.85 12.36
N ARG A 270 -0.40 16.96 11.70
CA ARG A 270 -1.29 15.82 11.50
C ARG A 270 -0.72 14.94 10.40
N MET A 271 -0.69 13.65 10.67
CA MET A 271 -0.19 12.65 9.73
C MET A 271 -0.74 11.27 10.03
N THR A 272 -0.61 10.38 9.07
CA THR A 272 -0.86 8.94 9.21
C THR A 272 0.33 8.16 8.67
N SER A 273 0.41 6.90 9.00
CA SER A 273 1.33 5.91 8.43
C SER A 273 0.70 4.53 8.55
N PHE A 274 1.40 3.48 8.14
CA PHE A 274 1.02 2.12 8.50
C PHE A 274 0.88 2.02 10.01
N THR A 275 -0.25 1.48 10.47
CA THR A 275 -0.61 1.46 11.90
C THR A 275 -0.16 0.17 12.56
N ASP A 276 -0.03 0.16 13.88
CA ASP A 276 0.26 -1.05 14.65
C ASP A 276 -0.84 -2.11 14.46
N GLU A 277 -2.12 -1.71 14.32
CA GLU A 277 -3.22 -2.62 13.99
C GLU A 277 -3.03 -3.32 12.63
N GLU A 278 -2.52 -2.59 11.64
CA GLU A 278 -2.17 -3.16 10.33
C GLU A 278 -0.91 -4.03 10.43
N GLU A 279 0.08 -3.60 11.22
CA GLU A 279 1.32 -4.32 11.42
C GLU A 279 1.11 -5.70 12.04
N ASP A 280 0.26 -5.81 13.06
CA ASP A 280 -0.12 -7.09 13.69
C ASP A 280 -0.70 -8.12 12.69
N GLN A 281 -1.13 -7.65 11.52
CA GLN A 281 -1.69 -8.48 10.46
C GLN A 281 -0.65 -8.87 9.40
N THR A 282 0.55 -8.28 9.41
CA THR A 282 1.65 -8.65 8.52
C THR A 282 2.43 -9.87 9.03
N GLU A 283 3.28 -10.45 8.17
CA GLU A 283 4.20 -11.51 8.60
C GLU A 283 5.24 -10.96 9.57
N ALA A 284 5.85 -9.82 9.27
CA ALA A 284 6.87 -9.18 10.10
C ALA A 284 6.30 -8.79 11.48
N GLY A 285 5.11 -8.20 11.53
CA GLY A 285 4.45 -7.85 12.79
C GLY A 285 4.18 -9.05 13.67
N ARG A 286 3.69 -10.17 13.09
CA ARG A 286 3.47 -11.42 13.83
C ARG A 286 4.75 -12.09 14.33
N LEU A 287 5.85 -11.93 13.61
CA LEU A 287 7.17 -12.41 14.03
C LEU A 287 7.81 -11.50 15.08
N GLY A 288 7.37 -10.27 15.19
CA GLY A 288 7.83 -9.29 16.15
C GLY A 288 8.74 -8.24 15.52
N MET A 289 8.22 -7.03 15.36
CA MET A 289 8.99 -5.87 14.91
C MET A 289 9.89 -5.36 16.03
N GLU A 290 11.09 -4.86 15.68
CA GLU A 290 11.97 -4.19 16.63
C GLU A 290 11.35 -2.90 17.17
N TRP A 291 10.65 -2.16 16.30
CA TRP A 291 9.91 -0.96 16.64
C TRP A 291 8.73 -0.76 15.68
N LEU A 292 7.74 0.04 16.09
CA LEU A 292 6.54 0.35 15.31
C LEU A 292 6.57 1.80 14.86
N LEU A 293 6.24 2.04 13.59
CA LEU A 293 6.39 3.35 12.96
C LEU A 293 5.42 4.38 13.54
N ASP A 294 4.16 4.04 13.70
CA ASP A 294 3.14 4.94 14.23
C ASP A 294 3.46 5.36 15.67
N VAL A 295 3.94 4.41 16.49
CA VAL A 295 4.42 4.67 17.85
C VAL A 295 5.61 5.64 17.84
N ALA A 296 6.58 5.43 16.94
CA ALA A 296 7.75 6.31 16.82
C ALA A 296 7.35 7.73 16.39
N LEU A 297 6.45 7.87 15.42
CA LEU A 297 5.95 9.17 14.98
C LEU A 297 5.15 9.90 16.09
N LYS A 298 4.29 9.19 16.81
CA LYS A 298 3.56 9.71 17.98
C LYS A 298 4.54 10.22 19.06
N ASN A 299 5.57 9.43 19.35
CA ASN A 299 6.61 9.80 20.33
C ASN A 299 7.45 11.01 19.88
N ALA A 300 7.66 11.19 18.58
CA ALA A 300 8.36 12.36 18.03
C ALA A 300 7.52 13.65 18.08
N GLY A 301 6.21 13.57 18.33
CA GLY A 301 5.32 14.72 18.45
C GLY A 301 4.27 14.85 17.35
N ALA A 302 4.05 13.81 16.55
CA ALA A 302 2.99 13.80 15.56
C ALA A 302 1.59 13.85 16.20
N VAL A 303 0.68 14.59 15.58
CA VAL A 303 -0.77 14.44 15.82
C VAL A 303 -1.25 13.34 14.86
N PHE A 304 -1.16 12.10 15.34
CA PHE A 304 -1.42 10.94 14.52
C PHE A 304 -2.93 10.77 14.29
N ASP A 305 -3.29 10.45 13.06
CA ASP A 305 -4.67 10.31 12.59
C ASP A 305 -4.81 8.89 12.02
N ASP A 306 -5.23 7.97 12.88
CA ASP A 306 -5.59 6.61 12.46
C ASP A 306 -6.82 6.70 11.55
N GLY A 307 -6.80 6.01 10.43
CA GLY A 307 -7.96 5.90 9.56
C GLY A 307 -9.12 5.17 10.24
N PRO A 308 -10.28 5.13 9.59
CA PRO A 308 -11.48 4.53 10.18
C PRO A 308 -11.33 3.02 10.42
N SER A 309 -10.38 2.36 9.79
CA SER A 309 -10.03 0.95 10.00
C SER A 309 -8.77 0.57 9.23
N ALA A 310 -8.14 -0.55 9.62
CA ALA A 310 -7.02 -1.15 8.92
C ALA A 310 -7.35 -1.41 7.43
N TRP A 311 -6.37 -1.23 6.55
CA TRP A 311 -6.40 -1.48 5.11
C TRP A 311 -7.35 -0.60 4.28
N ILE A 312 -8.16 0.27 4.89
CA ILE A 312 -8.98 1.25 4.16
C ILE A 312 -8.11 2.43 3.74
N SER A 313 -8.38 2.96 2.53
CA SER A 313 -7.69 4.15 2.05
C SER A 313 -7.91 5.34 2.98
N HIS A 314 -6.82 5.84 3.56
CA HIS A 314 -6.82 7.03 4.39
C HIS A 314 -5.62 7.91 4.06
N VAL A 315 -5.88 9.19 3.76
CA VAL A 315 -4.86 10.17 3.38
C VAL A 315 -5.03 11.42 4.24
N VAL A 316 -3.97 11.82 4.89
CA VAL A 316 -3.91 13.05 5.69
C VAL A 316 -3.08 14.09 4.95
N VAL A 317 -3.63 15.29 4.82
CA VAL A 317 -2.93 16.45 4.27
C VAL A 317 -2.92 17.55 5.33
N ASP A 318 -1.74 17.88 5.82
CA ASP A 318 -1.54 18.99 6.74
C ASP A 318 -0.40 19.88 6.26
N ARG A 319 -0.70 21.15 6.03
CA ARG A 319 0.26 22.14 5.51
C ARG A 319 0.87 21.66 4.18
N ASN A 320 2.16 21.32 4.16
CA ASN A 320 2.85 20.75 3.00
C ASN A 320 3.12 19.24 3.12
N LEU A 321 2.74 18.62 4.24
CA LEU A 321 2.87 17.19 4.45
C LEU A 321 1.63 16.46 3.90
N ILE A 322 1.88 15.36 3.19
CA ILE A 322 0.85 14.46 2.63
C ILE A 322 1.24 13.03 3.03
N THR A 323 0.42 12.37 3.81
CA THR A 323 0.68 10.98 4.21
C THR A 323 -0.49 10.07 3.89
N GLY A 324 -0.18 8.88 3.38
CA GLY A 324 -1.13 7.81 3.16
C GLY A 324 -0.86 6.65 4.12
N GLN A 325 -1.92 6.02 4.62
CA GLN A 325 -1.79 5.03 5.68
C GLN A 325 -1.23 3.69 5.20
N ASN A 326 -1.66 3.19 4.05
CA ASN A 326 -1.50 1.79 3.66
C ASN A 326 -1.55 1.62 2.13
N PRO A 327 -1.36 0.41 1.58
CA PRO A 327 -1.45 0.16 0.13
C PRO A 327 -2.76 0.63 -0.51
N GLY A 328 -3.89 0.58 0.22
CA GLY A 328 -5.19 1.11 -0.23
C GLY A 328 -5.19 2.62 -0.47
N SER A 329 -4.25 3.35 0.12
CA SER A 329 -4.10 4.81 0.01
C SER A 329 -3.22 5.26 -1.16
N THR A 330 -2.62 4.32 -1.90
CA THR A 330 -1.58 4.58 -2.91
C THR A 330 -1.99 5.64 -3.93
N GLU A 331 -3.11 5.44 -4.61
CA GLU A 331 -3.57 6.34 -5.67
C GLU A 331 -4.02 7.69 -5.11
N ALA A 332 -4.76 7.67 -4.00
CA ALA A 332 -5.26 8.88 -3.36
C ALA A 332 -4.11 9.78 -2.86
N THR A 333 -3.01 9.18 -2.35
CA THR A 333 -1.81 9.93 -1.95
C THR A 333 -1.13 10.56 -3.16
N ALA A 334 -0.96 9.82 -4.25
CA ALA A 334 -0.39 10.36 -5.49
C ALA A 334 -1.24 11.50 -6.07
N ASP A 335 -2.57 11.35 -6.08
CA ASP A 335 -3.49 12.39 -6.55
C ASP A 335 -3.43 13.65 -5.68
N ALA A 336 -3.27 13.51 -4.36
CA ALA A 336 -3.08 14.65 -3.46
C ALA A 336 -1.79 15.43 -3.77
N VAL A 337 -0.70 14.72 -4.10
CA VAL A 337 0.57 15.35 -4.55
C VAL A 337 0.37 16.09 -5.87
N ILE A 338 -0.22 15.43 -6.87
CA ILE A 338 -0.48 16.04 -8.19
C ILE A 338 -1.34 17.30 -8.02
N LYS A 339 -2.40 17.21 -7.26
CA LYS A 339 -3.28 18.36 -6.96
C LYS A 339 -2.51 19.50 -6.30
N LYS A 340 -1.63 19.19 -5.35
CA LYS A 340 -0.83 20.19 -4.63
C LYS A 340 0.14 20.91 -5.55
N LEU A 341 0.84 20.16 -6.43
CA LEU A 341 1.82 20.69 -7.38
C LEU A 341 1.18 21.42 -8.57
N SER A 342 -0.02 21.00 -8.98
CA SER A 342 -0.75 21.63 -10.08
C SER A 342 -1.54 22.89 -9.66
N ALA A 343 -1.66 23.15 -8.35
CA ALA A 343 -2.35 24.33 -7.85
C ALA A 343 -1.54 25.59 -8.22
N PRO A 344 -2.17 26.65 -8.78
CA PRO A 344 -1.47 27.89 -9.04
C PRO A 344 -0.85 28.43 -7.73
N ALA A 345 0.42 28.84 -7.80
CA ALA A 345 1.09 29.44 -6.66
C ALA A 345 0.19 30.54 -6.08
N ARG A 346 -0.32 30.35 -4.87
CA ARG A 346 -1.03 31.44 -4.18
C ARG A 346 -0.02 32.59 -4.05
N GLN A 347 -0.27 33.70 -4.74
CA GLN A 347 0.48 34.92 -4.51
C GLN A 347 0.42 35.20 -2.99
N ALA A 348 1.61 35.23 -2.39
CA ALA A 348 1.72 35.61 -0.98
C ALA A 348 1.18 37.03 -0.86
N ALA A 349 0.06 37.15 -0.14
CA ALA A 349 -0.51 38.45 0.23
C ALA A 349 0.26 39.03 1.43
#